data_9f013cdf46d5f2810b53881207d0ff9a
#
_entry.id   9f013cdf46d5f2810b53881207d0ff9a
#
_cell.length_a   1.000
_cell.length_b   1.000
_cell.length_c   1.000
_cell.angle_alpha   90.00
_cell.angle_beta   90.00
_cell.angle_gamma   90.00
#
_symmetry.space_group_name_H-M   'P 1'
#
loop_
_entity.id
_entity.type
_entity.pdbx_description
1 polymer ?
#
loop_
_entity_poly.entity_id
_entity_poly.type
_entity_poly.pdbx_seq_one_letter_code
_entity_poly.pdbx_strand_id
1 'polypeptide(L)'
;LAKNKSQYDSTLNLPKTLFEMRAGLPKKEPVMLKDWDDNDLYNQLMKHNEGKPQFILHDGPPYANGNIHMGTALNKIIKDIIIRDKNMEGFQAPYVPGFDTHGLPIELKALSSVGDKKKDISKLELRQICEKFATEHIDIMSDQFKRLGVIGDFEHPYLTLKPEFEARQIEIFGEMAKKGYIYKGLKPVYWCPDCRTALAEAEIEYGEDDCDSIFVRFHVSQDPNGVLAKHGIPMDKTYFVIWTTTTWTLPANEAICLNGQFEYSFVKIGDEFHIMATELVKSVMDACHIENYEIVGEPVSGAEFELMRYNHVYLPKEGWVILGDHVTXXXXXXXXXXXXXXXRRGRLQRLPEVSAGAHHRPRGRWRLSDRAGR
;
A
#
# COMPACT_ATOMS: atom_id res chain seq x y z
N LEU A 1 -21.60 -51.25 9.61
CA LEU A 1 -22.73 -51.71 10.46
C LEU A 1 -23.96 -51.91 9.59
N ALA A 2 -24.33 -53.18 9.35
CA ALA A 2 -25.53 -53.49 8.65
C ALA A 2 -26.72 -53.06 9.50
N LYS A 3 -27.56 -52.18 8.96
CA LYS A 3 -28.81 -51.81 9.64
C LYS A 3 -29.72 -53.05 9.63
N ASN A 4 -30.09 -53.50 10.83
CA ASN A 4 -31.13 -54.50 10.93
C ASN A 4 -32.40 -53.97 10.28
N LYS A 5 -32.89 -54.65 9.28
CA LYS A 5 -34.15 -54.27 8.64
C LYS A 5 -35.30 -54.47 9.64
N SER A 6 -36.06 -53.40 9.83
CA SER A 6 -37.27 -53.47 10.65
C SER A 6 -38.33 -54.27 9.89
N GLN A 7 -39.18 -54.99 10.64
CA GLN A 7 -40.33 -55.70 10.06
C GLN A 7 -41.30 -54.76 9.33
N TYR A 8 -41.20 -53.44 9.62
CA TYR A 8 -42.06 -52.42 9.00
C TYR A 8 -41.45 -51.77 7.75
N ASP A 9 -40.20 -52.11 7.38
CA ASP A 9 -39.56 -51.49 6.20
C ASP A 9 -40.35 -51.71 4.92
N SER A 10 -41.04 -52.85 4.80
CA SER A 10 -41.87 -53.18 3.64
C SER A 10 -43.19 -52.39 3.57
N THR A 11 -43.59 -51.73 4.65
CA THR A 11 -44.82 -50.97 4.71
C THR A 11 -44.61 -49.48 4.42
N LEU A 12 -43.34 -49.05 4.27
CA LEU A 12 -43.03 -47.66 4.02
C LEU A 12 -43.22 -47.29 2.55
N ASN A 13 -44.08 -46.32 2.28
CA ASN A 13 -44.31 -45.78 0.94
C ASN A 13 -43.27 -44.71 0.59
N LEU A 14 -42.01 -45.13 0.56
CA LEU A 14 -40.92 -44.20 0.20
C LEU A 14 -40.90 -43.99 -1.32
N PRO A 15 -40.66 -42.74 -1.77
CA PRO A 15 -40.55 -42.49 -3.21
C PRO A 15 -39.38 -43.29 -3.81
N LYS A 16 -39.62 -43.87 -4.96
CA LYS A 16 -38.60 -44.59 -5.74
C LYS A 16 -38.11 -43.66 -6.85
N THR A 17 -36.83 -43.45 -6.93
CA THR A 17 -36.21 -42.56 -7.92
C THR A 17 -34.91 -43.16 -8.41
N LEU A 18 -34.56 -42.82 -9.65
CA LEU A 18 -33.27 -43.18 -10.22
C LEU A 18 -32.16 -42.25 -9.76
N PHE A 19 -32.53 -41.11 -9.13
CA PHE A 19 -31.54 -40.21 -8.57
C PHE A 19 -30.92 -40.84 -7.33
N GLU A 20 -29.60 -40.78 -7.23
CA GLU A 20 -28.87 -41.28 -6.08
C GLU A 20 -29.15 -40.43 -4.82
N MET A 21 -29.31 -41.08 -3.68
CA MET A 21 -29.55 -40.40 -2.40
C MET A 21 -28.39 -39.50 -1.94
N ARG A 22 -27.21 -39.78 -2.45
CA ARG A 22 -26.01 -39.00 -2.17
C ARG A 22 -25.43 -38.45 -3.47
N ALA A 23 -25.08 -37.15 -3.47
CA ALA A 23 -24.54 -36.52 -4.67
C ALA A 23 -23.21 -37.15 -5.10
N GLY A 24 -22.33 -37.51 -4.17
CA GLY A 24 -21.04 -38.15 -4.46
C GLY A 24 -20.14 -37.31 -5.37
N LEU A 25 -20.22 -35.98 -5.27
CA LEU A 25 -19.56 -35.02 -6.17
C LEU A 25 -18.05 -35.28 -6.35
N PRO A 26 -17.29 -35.56 -5.27
CA PRO A 26 -15.85 -35.79 -5.45
C PRO A 26 -15.49 -36.91 -6.44
N LYS A 27 -16.41 -37.86 -6.64
CA LYS A 27 -16.24 -38.96 -7.61
C LYS A 27 -16.83 -38.63 -8.97
N LYS A 28 -17.98 -37.96 -9.00
CA LYS A 28 -18.71 -37.64 -10.24
C LYS A 28 -18.09 -36.52 -11.04
N GLU A 29 -17.67 -35.44 -10.35
CA GLU A 29 -17.13 -34.26 -11.04
C GLU A 29 -15.93 -34.57 -11.95
N PRO A 30 -14.94 -35.36 -11.53
CA PRO A 30 -13.83 -35.70 -12.43
C PRO A 30 -14.29 -36.45 -13.70
N VAL A 31 -15.31 -37.29 -13.57
CA VAL A 31 -15.86 -38.00 -14.73
C VAL A 31 -16.57 -37.01 -15.67
N MET A 32 -17.34 -36.09 -15.11
CA MET A 32 -18.02 -35.03 -15.89
C MET A 32 -17.03 -34.14 -16.62
N LEU A 33 -15.97 -33.72 -15.91
CA LEU A 33 -14.92 -32.85 -16.48
C LEU A 33 -14.22 -33.57 -17.63
N LYS A 34 -13.92 -34.86 -17.45
CA LYS A 34 -13.30 -35.65 -18.51
C LYS A 34 -14.23 -35.75 -19.72
N ASP A 35 -15.51 -35.94 -19.51
CA ASP A 35 -16.50 -36.00 -20.60
C ASP A 35 -16.55 -34.66 -21.36
N TRP A 36 -16.50 -33.53 -20.65
CA TRP A 36 -16.47 -32.20 -21.29
C TRP A 36 -15.18 -31.99 -22.09
N ASP A 37 -14.03 -32.45 -21.61
CA ASP A 37 -12.75 -32.35 -22.32
C ASP A 37 -12.74 -33.26 -23.54
N ASP A 38 -13.16 -34.54 -23.39
CA ASP A 38 -13.22 -35.52 -24.51
C ASP A 38 -14.12 -35.04 -25.64
N ASN A 39 -15.17 -34.31 -25.32
CA ASN A 39 -16.12 -33.75 -26.27
C ASN A 39 -15.81 -32.34 -26.73
N ASP A 40 -14.73 -31.74 -26.24
CA ASP A 40 -14.34 -30.37 -26.58
C ASP A 40 -15.50 -29.37 -26.39
N LEU A 41 -16.12 -29.42 -25.21
CA LEU A 41 -17.35 -28.69 -24.90
C LEU A 41 -17.23 -27.18 -25.17
N TYR A 42 -16.11 -26.53 -24.79
CA TYR A 42 -15.93 -25.08 -24.97
C TYR A 42 -16.02 -24.69 -26.46
N ASN A 43 -15.25 -25.37 -27.30
CA ASN A 43 -15.26 -25.05 -28.75
C ASN A 43 -16.59 -25.40 -29.43
N GLN A 44 -17.25 -26.49 -29.01
CA GLN A 44 -18.59 -26.79 -29.47
C GLN A 44 -19.58 -25.69 -29.12
N LEU A 45 -19.50 -25.16 -27.90
CA LEU A 45 -20.36 -24.05 -27.43
C LEU A 45 -20.10 -22.77 -28.24
N MET A 46 -18.83 -22.44 -28.50
CA MET A 46 -18.46 -21.25 -29.30
C MET A 46 -18.96 -21.39 -30.73
N LYS A 47 -18.85 -22.59 -31.33
CA LYS A 47 -19.33 -22.87 -32.66
C LYS A 47 -20.86 -22.81 -32.74
N HIS A 48 -21.55 -23.39 -31.75
CA HIS A 48 -23.03 -23.38 -31.69
C HIS A 48 -23.57 -21.94 -31.64
N ASN A 49 -22.84 -21.04 -30.97
CA ASN A 49 -23.28 -19.67 -30.82
C ASN A 49 -22.63 -18.71 -31.84
N GLU A 50 -21.94 -19.23 -32.84
CA GLU A 50 -21.30 -18.43 -33.89
C GLU A 50 -22.33 -17.57 -34.64
N GLY A 51 -21.99 -16.28 -34.82
CA GLY A 51 -22.85 -15.31 -35.48
C GLY A 51 -23.90 -14.65 -34.61
N LYS A 52 -24.05 -15.10 -33.36
CA LYS A 52 -24.92 -14.43 -32.38
C LYS A 52 -24.27 -13.18 -31.83
N PRO A 53 -25.04 -12.27 -31.21
CA PRO A 53 -24.44 -11.09 -30.56
C PRO A 53 -23.37 -11.50 -29.53
N GLN A 54 -22.26 -10.79 -29.49
CA GLN A 54 -21.16 -11.11 -28.57
C GLN A 54 -21.38 -10.52 -27.20
N PHE A 55 -21.02 -11.28 -26.16
CA PHE A 55 -20.93 -10.81 -24.80
C PHE A 55 -19.50 -11.10 -24.30
N ILE A 56 -18.71 -10.05 -24.09
CA ILE A 56 -17.31 -10.20 -23.69
C ILE A 56 -17.17 -9.84 -22.21
N LEU A 57 -16.84 -10.82 -21.39
CA LEU A 57 -16.50 -10.61 -19.98
C LEU A 57 -14.98 -10.68 -19.85
N HIS A 58 -14.37 -9.51 -19.66
CA HIS A 58 -12.91 -9.44 -19.50
C HIS A 58 -12.49 -10.00 -18.14
N ASP A 59 -11.51 -10.90 -18.16
CA ASP A 59 -10.99 -11.49 -16.93
C ASP A 59 -10.03 -10.52 -16.21
N GLY A 60 -10.27 -10.24 -14.93
CA GLY A 60 -9.29 -9.62 -14.07
C GLY A 60 -8.28 -10.70 -13.68
N PRO A 61 -7.03 -10.59 -14.17
CA PRO A 61 -6.09 -11.71 -14.07
C PRO A 61 -5.54 -11.85 -12.64
N PRO A 62 -5.63 -13.05 -12.04
CA PRO A 62 -4.95 -13.27 -10.76
C PRO A 62 -3.44 -13.36 -10.94
N TYR A 63 -2.69 -13.04 -9.87
CA TYR A 63 -1.23 -13.26 -9.88
C TYR A 63 -0.91 -14.75 -9.97
N ALA A 64 0.00 -15.11 -10.89
CA ALA A 64 0.47 -16.48 -11.06
C ALA A 64 1.56 -16.80 -10.03
N ASN A 65 1.18 -16.88 -8.74
CA ASN A 65 2.16 -16.95 -7.66
C ASN A 65 1.83 -17.98 -6.56
N GLY A 66 0.91 -18.91 -6.82
CA GLY A 66 0.56 -19.93 -5.84
C GLY A 66 -0.70 -20.69 -6.20
N ASN A 67 -1.16 -21.53 -5.28
CA ASN A 67 -2.44 -22.21 -5.42
C ASN A 67 -3.59 -21.21 -5.33
N ILE A 68 -4.71 -21.51 -5.96
CA ILE A 68 -5.91 -20.67 -5.84
C ILE A 68 -6.42 -20.69 -4.41
N HIS A 69 -6.95 -19.56 -3.96
CA HIS A 69 -7.58 -19.43 -2.65
C HIS A 69 -9.08 -19.18 -2.82
N MET A 70 -9.82 -19.14 -1.71
CA MET A 70 -11.28 -19.00 -1.78
C MET A 70 -11.73 -17.76 -2.56
N GLY A 71 -11.00 -16.65 -2.43
CA GLY A 71 -11.31 -15.42 -3.18
C GLY A 71 -11.16 -15.61 -4.68
N THR A 72 -10.08 -16.28 -5.12
CA THR A 72 -9.85 -16.59 -6.54
C THR A 72 -10.93 -17.53 -7.06
N ALA A 73 -11.27 -18.56 -6.27
CA ALA A 73 -12.32 -19.52 -6.63
C ALA A 73 -13.66 -18.82 -6.78
N LEU A 74 -14.05 -17.98 -5.82
CA LEU A 74 -15.30 -17.21 -5.87
C LEU A 74 -15.36 -16.34 -7.14
N ASN A 75 -14.29 -15.61 -7.42
CA ASN A 75 -14.20 -14.75 -8.61
C ASN A 75 -14.44 -15.54 -9.89
N LYS A 76 -13.75 -16.67 -10.07
CA LYS A 76 -13.84 -17.48 -11.29
C LYS A 76 -15.20 -18.19 -11.41
N ILE A 77 -15.75 -18.68 -10.31
CA ILE A 77 -17.06 -19.35 -10.33
C ILE A 77 -18.16 -18.36 -10.72
N ILE A 78 -18.14 -17.14 -10.18
CA ILE A 78 -19.15 -16.13 -10.53
C ILE A 78 -19.05 -15.78 -12.02
N LYS A 79 -17.83 -15.60 -12.54
CA LYS A 79 -17.62 -15.34 -13.98
C LYS A 79 -18.14 -16.49 -14.84
N ASP A 80 -17.85 -17.73 -14.44
CA ASP A 80 -18.29 -18.92 -15.15
C ASP A 80 -19.84 -18.99 -15.21
N ILE A 81 -20.50 -18.67 -14.09
CA ILE A 81 -21.97 -18.61 -14.04
C ILE A 81 -22.50 -17.57 -15.05
N ILE A 82 -21.92 -16.37 -15.07
CA ILE A 82 -22.32 -15.30 -16.00
C ILE A 82 -22.11 -15.74 -17.45
N ILE A 83 -20.96 -16.33 -17.75
CA ILE A 83 -20.62 -16.77 -19.11
C ILE A 83 -21.59 -17.87 -19.57
N ARG A 84 -21.90 -18.84 -18.71
CA ARG A 84 -22.88 -19.89 -19.03
C ARG A 84 -24.27 -19.30 -19.26
N ASP A 85 -24.70 -18.41 -18.39
CA ASP A 85 -25.99 -17.73 -18.50
C ASP A 85 -26.11 -17.00 -19.84
N LYS A 86 -25.11 -16.22 -20.21
CA LYS A 86 -25.12 -15.46 -21.48
C LYS A 86 -25.12 -16.38 -22.69
N ASN A 87 -24.37 -17.48 -22.66
CA ASN A 87 -24.40 -18.47 -23.74
C ASN A 87 -25.78 -19.12 -23.85
N MET A 88 -26.47 -19.39 -22.73
CA MET A 88 -27.83 -19.94 -22.73
C MET A 88 -28.87 -18.91 -23.19
N GLU A 89 -28.65 -17.62 -22.93
CA GLU A 89 -29.52 -16.53 -23.39
C GLU A 89 -29.41 -16.26 -24.89
N GLY A 90 -28.49 -16.91 -25.60
CA GLY A 90 -28.34 -16.77 -27.05
C GLY A 90 -27.24 -15.77 -27.47
N PHE A 91 -26.28 -15.47 -26.58
CA PHE A 91 -25.09 -14.74 -26.97
C PHE A 91 -23.96 -15.71 -27.31
N GLN A 92 -22.99 -15.23 -28.08
CA GLN A 92 -21.68 -15.87 -28.14
C GLN A 92 -20.83 -15.23 -27.07
N ALA A 93 -20.62 -15.93 -25.95
CA ALA A 93 -19.91 -15.40 -24.79
C ALA A 93 -18.60 -16.17 -24.56
N PRO A 94 -17.53 -15.82 -25.30
CA PRO A 94 -16.22 -16.44 -25.07
C PRO A 94 -15.63 -16.02 -23.74
N TYR A 95 -14.82 -16.89 -23.15
CA TYR A 95 -14.10 -16.59 -21.94
C TYR A 95 -12.62 -16.96 -22.11
N VAL A 96 -11.77 -15.95 -22.09
CA VAL A 96 -10.31 -16.11 -22.18
C VAL A 96 -9.73 -15.79 -20.79
N PRO A 97 -9.26 -16.79 -20.04
CA PRO A 97 -8.66 -16.54 -18.74
C PRO A 97 -7.36 -15.76 -18.86
N GLY A 98 -7.09 -14.89 -17.89
CA GLY A 98 -5.86 -14.13 -17.85
C GLY A 98 -5.02 -14.44 -16.61
N PHE A 99 -3.72 -14.17 -16.68
CA PHE A 99 -2.81 -14.32 -15.55
C PHE A 99 -1.88 -13.10 -15.47
N ASP A 100 -1.80 -12.53 -14.27
CA ASP A 100 -0.84 -11.45 -13.99
C ASP A 100 0.47 -12.10 -13.55
N THR A 101 1.51 -11.85 -14.35
CA THR A 101 2.79 -12.55 -14.24
C THR A 101 3.95 -11.62 -13.90
N HIS A 102 3.63 -10.37 -13.50
CA HIS A 102 4.63 -9.35 -13.19
C HIS A 102 4.50 -8.84 -11.76
N GLY A 103 5.48 -8.05 -11.36
CA GLY A 103 5.46 -7.24 -10.17
C GLY A 103 5.94 -7.94 -8.91
N LEU A 104 5.85 -7.21 -7.83
CA LEU A 104 6.36 -7.60 -6.52
C LEU A 104 5.77 -8.93 -6.01
N PRO A 105 4.46 -9.23 -6.20
CA PRO A 105 3.91 -10.50 -5.74
C PRO A 105 4.53 -11.74 -6.37
N ILE A 106 5.00 -11.65 -7.62
CA ILE A 106 5.74 -12.74 -8.28
C ILE A 106 7.18 -12.77 -7.76
N GLU A 107 7.83 -11.61 -7.73
CA GLU A 107 9.24 -11.48 -7.37
C GLU A 107 9.53 -12.01 -5.95
N LEU A 108 8.70 -11.63 -4.97
CA LEU A 108 8.89 -12.05 -3.58
C LEU A 108 8.78 -13.58 -3.44
N LYS A 109 7.79 -14.19 -4.11
CA LYS A 109 7.59 -15.64 -4.07
C LYS A 109 8.72 -16.38 -4.79
N ALA A 110 9.10 -15.90 -5.97
CA ALA A 110 10.19 -16.47 -6.75
C ALA A 110 11.53 -16.41 -5.98
N LEU A 111 11.82 -15.25 -5.37
CA LEU A 111 13.02 -15.08 -4.55
C LEU A 111 13.02 -15.96 -3.30
N SER A 112 11.86 -16.23 -2.71
CA SER A 112 11.79 -17.09 -1.53
C SER A 112 12.27 -18.51 -1.84
N SER A 113 12.15 -18.96 -3.09
CA SER A 113 12.59 -20.27 -3.52
C SER A 113 14.13 -20.37 -3.75
N VAL A 114 14.81 -19.23 -3.87
CA VAL A 114 16.25 -19.17 -4.16
C VAL A 114 17.11 -19.19 -2.89
N GLY A 115 16.52 -18.85 -1.74
CA GLY A 115 17.22 -18.88 -0.45
C GLY A 115 18.31 -17.81 -0.32
N ASP A 116 19.46 -18.18 0.23
CA ASP A 116 20.53 -17.23 0.57
C ASP A 116 21.26 -16.62 -0.64
N LYS A 117 21.04 -17.17 -1.82
CA LYS A 117 21.66 -16.64 -3.06
C LYS A 117 21.07 -15.32 -3.55
N LYS A 118 20.01 -14.84 -2.90
CA LYS A 118 19.31 -13.59 -3.27
C LYS A 118 20.23 -12.38 -3.50
N LYS A 119 21.31 -12.28 -2.75
CA LYS A 119 22.19 -11.09 -2.76
C LYS A 119 23.05 -10.98 -4.01
N ASP A 120 23.28 -12.09 -4.70
CA ASP A 120 24.23 -12.19 -5.80
C ASP A 120 23.58 -12.33 -7.19
N ILE A 121 22.22 -12.35 -7.23
CA ILE A 121 21.48 -12.54 -8.48
C ILE A 121 21.47 -11.24 -9.30
N SER A 122 21.83 -11.35 -10.56
CA SER A 122 21.73 -10.23 -11.51
C SER A 122 20.26 -9.96 -11.87
N LYS A 123 19.97 -8.77 -12.37
CA LYS A 123 18.60 -8.40 -12.78
C LYS A 123 18.05 -9.31 -13.88
N LEU A 124 18.91 -9.74 -14.78
CA LEU A 124 18.50 -10.65 -15.87
C LEU A 124 18.13 -12.03 -15.32
N GLU A 125 18.98 -12.58 -14.45
CA GLU A 125 18.68 -13.86 -13.79
C GLU A 125 17.41 -13.79 -12.98
N LEU A 126 17.18 -12.70 -12.26
CA LEU A 126 15.95 -12.50 -11.49
C LEU A 126 14.74 -12.57 -12.40
N ARG A 127 14.76 -11.86 -13.55
CA ARG A 127 13.65 -11.89 -14.52
C ARG A 127 13.39 -13.32 -15.02
N GLN A 128 14.45 -14.06 -15.34
CA GLN A 128 14.33 -15.46 -15.80
C GLN A 128 13.72 -16.37 -14.73
N ILE A 129 14.13 -16.19 -13.47
CA ILE A 129 13.58 -16.93 -12.33
C ILE A 129 12.08 -16.62 -12.17
N CYS A 130 11.70 -15.33 -12.25
CA CYS A 130 10.30 -14.90 -12.13
C CYS A 130 9.45 -15.42 -13.28
N GLU A 131 9.95 -15.37 -14.52
CA GLU A 131 9.27 -15.90 -15.71
C GLU A 131 8.99 -17.40 -15.56
N LYS A 132 10.00 -18.16 -15.18
CA LYS A 132 9.86 -19.60 -14.95
C LYS A 132 8.84 -19.89 -13.86
N PHE A 133 8.97 -19.20 -12.73
CA PHE A 133 8.06 -19.34 -11.57
C PHE A 133 6.61 -19.07 -11.99
N ALA A 134 6.37 -17.95 -12.68
CA ALA A 134 5.03 -17.57 -13.11
C ALA A 134 4.45 -18.61 -14.10
N THR A 135 5.25 -19.06 -15.06
CA THR A 135 4.82 -20.04 -16.05
C THR A 135 4.36 -21.35 -15.37
N GLU A 136 5.14 -21.85 -14.42
CA GLU A 136 4.77 -23.06 -13.67
C GLU A 136 3.45 -22.87 -12.91
N HIS A 137 3.22 -21.70 -12.36
CA HIS A 137 2.00 -21.41 -11.59
C HIS A 137 0.77 -21.19 -12.49
N ILE A 138 0.96 -20.73 -13.73
CA ILE A 138 -0.14 -20.65 -14.73
C ILE A 138 -0.73 -22.05 -14.94
N ASP A 139 0.12 -23.04 -15.14
CA ASP A 139 -0.33 -24.43 -15.37
C ASP A 139 -1.07 -24.97 -14.12
N ILE A 140 -0.49 -24.81 -12.95
CA ILE A 140 -1.08 -25.25 -11.67
C ILE A 140 -2.47 -24.61 -11.48
N MET A 141 -2.55 -23.29 -11.65
CA MET A 141 -3.82 -22.56 -11.43
C MET A 141 -4.86 -22.90 -12.50
N SER A 142 -4.44 -23.09 -13.75
CA SER A 142 -5.34 -23.50 -14.84
C SER A 142 -6.00 -24.84 -14.52
N ASP A 143 -5.21 -25.81 -14.06
CA ASP A 143 -5.73 -27.12 -13.66
C ASP A 143 -6.71 -27.00 -12.48
N GLN A 144 -6.41 -26.12 -11.53
CA GLN A 144 -7.29 -25.88 -10.40
C GLN A 144 -8.60 -25.20 -10.82
N PHE A 145 -8.57 -24.25 -11.75
CA PHE A 145 -9.79 -23.64 -12.30
C PHE A 145 -10.62 -24.65 -13.09
N LYS A 146 -9.97 -25.47 -13.92
CA LYS A 146 -10.66 -26.55 -14.65
C LYS A 146 -11.29 -27.52 -13.65
N ARG A 147 -10.61 -27.83 -12.54
CA ARG A 147 -11.16 -28.72 -11.50
C ARG A 147 -12.42 -28.14 -10.84
N LEU A 148 -12.56 -26.80 -10.77
CA LEU A 148 -13.79 -26.14 -10.29
C LEU A 148 -14.92 -26.20 -11.34
N GLY A 149 -14.64 -26.65 -12.56
CA GLY A 149 -15.61 -26.71 -13.64
C GLY A 149 -15.69 -25.44 -14.48
N VAL A 150 -14.75 -24.53 -14.36
CA VAL A 150 -14.72 -23.28 -15.15
C VAL A 150 -14.49 -23.64 -16.62
N ILE A 151 -15.35 -23.12 -17.52
CA ILE A 151 -15.26 -23.33 -18.97
C ILE A 151 -14.65 -22.09 -19.62
N GLY A 152 -13.63 -22.28 -20.44
CA GLY A 152 -12.95 -21.18 -21.13
C GLY A 152 -11.79 -21.66 -21.99
N ASP A 153 -11.17 -20.72 -22.70
CA ASP A 153 -10.02 -21.03 -23.57
C ASP A 153 -8.72 -21.04 -22.72
N PHE A 154 -8.52 -22.13 -22.00
CA PHE A 154 -7.31 -22.32 -21.20
C PHE A 154 -6.09 -22.70 -22.05
N GLU A 155 -6.27 -22.98 -23.33
CA GLU A 155 -5.15 -23.25 -24.25
C GLU A 155 -4.48 -21.95 -24.71
N HIS A 156 -5.26 -20.87 -24.78
CA HIS A 156 -4.76 -19.58 -25.26
C HIS A 156 -5.06 -18.46 -24.25
N PRO A 157 -4.64 -18.62 -22.99
CA PRO A 157 -4.89 -17.55 -22.00
C PRO A 157 -4.10 -16.29 -22.36
N TYR A 158 -4.57 -15.12 -21.92
CA TYR A 158 -3.73 -13.95 -22.04
C TYR A 158 -2.77 -13.87 -20.83
N LEU A 159 -1.51 -13.59 -21.12
CA LEU A 159 -0.44 -13.54 -20.11
C LEU A 159 0.22 -12.16 -20.18
N THR A 160 0.32 -11.48 -19.06
CA THR A 160 0.88 -10.12 -19.06
C THR A 160 2.38 -10.11 -19.41
N LEU A 161 3.08 -11.26 -19.27
CA LEU A 161 4.49 -11.39 -19.64
C LEU A 161 4.75 -11.55 -21.15
N LYS A 162 3.70 -11.79 -21.93
CA LYS A 162 3.88 -11.95 -23.39
C LYS A 162 4.33 -10.63 -24.04
N PRO A 163 5.35 -10.67 -24.91
CA PRO A 163 5.84 -9.44 -25.55
C PRO A 163 4.76 -8.61 -26.25
N GLU A 164 3.77 -9.27 -26.85
CA GLU A 164 2.65 -8.59 -27.51
C GLU A 164 1.81 -7.79 -26.52
N PHE A 165 1.62 -8.32 -25.31
CA PHE A 165 0.88 -7.64 -24.24
C PHE A 165 1.66 -6.41 -23.75
N GLU A 166 2.96 -6.59 -23.49
CA GLU A 166 3.83 -5.50 -23.06
C GLU A 166 3.91 -4.39 -24.11
N ALA A 167 4.05 -4.77 -25.39
CA ALA A 167 4.10 -3.82 -26.49
C ALA A 167 2.83 -2.96 -26.54
N ARG A 168 1.67 -3.58 -26.38
CA ARG A 168 0.38 -2.86 -26.38
C ARG A 168 0.29 -1.88 -25.19
N GLN A 169 0.77 -2.28 -24.02
CA GLN A 169 0.83 -1.37 -22.85
C GLN A 169 1.69 -0.14 -23.14
N ILE A 170 2.85 -0.35 -23.76
CA ILE A 170 3.79 0.74 -24.11
C ILE A 170 3.14 1.68 -25.13
N GLU A 171 2.44 1.15 -26.13
CA GLU A 171 1.72 1.96 -27.13
C GLU A 171 0.67 2.86 -26.46
N ILE A 172 -0.17 2.27 -25.59
CA ILE A 172 -1.22 3.01 -24.89
C ILE A 172 -0.61 4.09 -23.99
N PHE A 173 0.45 3.75 -23.26
CA PHE A 173 1.19 4.71 -22.43
C PHE A 173 1.68 5.89 -23.27
N GLY A 174 2.26 5.60 -24.45
CA GLY A 174 2.72 6.62 -25.38
C GLY A 174 1.60 7.55 -25.87
N GLU A 175 0.44 6.99 -26.19
CA GLU A 175 -0.72 7.78 -26.61
C GLU A 175 -1.24 8.67 -25.48
N MET A 176 -1.25 8.16 -24.24
CA MET A 176 -1.65 8.95 -23.08
C MET A 176 -0.66 10.10 -22.83
N ALA A 177 0.64 9.84 -23.02
CA ALA A 177 1.68 10.87 -22.89
C ALA A 177 1.51 11.96 -23.93
N LYS A 178 1.26 11.59 -25.21
CA LYS A 178 1.00 12.55 -26.30
C LYS A 178 -0.20 13.44 -26.02
N LYS A 179 -1.23 12.89 -25.36
CA LYS A 179 -2.44 13.65 -24.98
C LYS A 179 -2.25 14.51 -23.73
N GLY A 180 -1.08 14.45 -23.09
CA GLY A 180 -0.77 15.24 -21.91
C GLY A 180 -1.31 14.67 -20.58
N TYR A 181 -1.83 13.46 -20.59
CA TYR A 181 -2.35 12.81 -19.38
C TYR A 181 -1.24 12.34 -18.44
N ILE A 182 -0.04 12.14 -18.98
CA ILE A 182 1.10 11.66 -18.23
C ILE A 182 2.18 12.73 -18.21
N TYR A 183 2.63 13.09 -17.01
CA TYR A 183 3.68 14.10 -16.82
C TYR A 183 4.54 13.71 -15.62
N LYS A 184 5.77 14.20 -15.60
CA LYS A 184 6.70 13.98 -14.50
C LYS A 184 6.41 14.99 -13.38
N GLY A 185 6.22 14.49 -12.18
CA GLY A 185 5.95 15.33 -11.01
C GLY A 185 6.58 14.75 -9.76
N LEU A 186 6.51 15.51 -8.67
CA LEU A 186 6.98 15.08 -7.36
C LEU A 186 5.77 14.90 -6.44
N LYS A 187 5.69 13.75 -5.77
CA LYS A 187 4.72 13.52 -4.72
C LYS A 187 5.28 12.49 -3.72
N PRO A 188 4.82 12.53 -2.47
CA PRO A 188 5.18 11.48 -1.52
C PRO A 188 4.64 10.14 -1.98
N VAL A 189 5.46 9.10 -1.87
CA VAL A 189 5.06 7.72 -2.19
C VAL A 189 5.49 6.81 -1.04
N TYR A 190 4.79 5.70 -0.89
CA TYR A 190 5.21 4.65 0.04
C TYR A 190 6.46 3.97 -0.50
N TRP A 191 7.38 3.65 0.37
CA TRP A 191 8.65 3.03 0.01
C TRP A 191 8.99 1.91 0.98
N CYS A 192 9.33 0.75 0.45
CA CYS A 192 9.82 -0.37 1.25
C CYS A 192 11.35 -0.41 1.20
N PRO A 193 12.03 -0.23 2.33
CA PRO A 193 13.50 -0.28 2.36
C PRO A 193 14.06 -1.69 2.12
N ASP A 194 13.33 -2.73 2.47
CA ASP A 194 13.74 -4.12 2.25
C ASP A 194 13.65 -4.51 0.78
N CYS A 195 12.50 -4.21 0.15
CA CYS A 195 12.30 -4.48 -1.28
C CYS A 195 12.99 -3.43 -2.17
N ARG A 196 13.36 -2.29 -1.60
CA ARG A 196 14.01 -1.16 -2.31
C ARG A 196 13.20 -0.64 -3.48
N THR A 197 11.89 -0.52 -3.26
CA THR A 197 10.97 -0.05 -4.29
C THR A 197 9.83 0.76 -3.69
N ALA A 198 9.20 1.59 -4.53
CA ALA A 198 7.96 2.25 -4.18
C ALA A 198 6.83 1.21 -4.16
N LEU A 199 5.84 1.44 -3.31
CA LEU A 199 4.67 0.57 -3.17
C LEU A 199 3.41 1.30 -3.64
N ALA A 200 2.56 0.58 -4.34
CA ALA A 200 1.18 0.99 -4.57
C ALA A 200 0.39 0.83 -3.26
N GLU A 201 -0.70 1.57 -3.14
CA GLU A 201 -1.53 1.53 -1.93
C GLU A 201 -2.05 0.10 -1.62
N ALA A 202 -2.37 -0.66 -2.67
CA ALA A 202 -2.84 -2.04 -2.54
C ALA A 202 -1.76 -3.03 -2.09
N GLU A 203 -0.50 -2.64 -2.15
CA GLU A 203 0.64 -3.49 -1.75
C GLU A 203 1.06 -3.27 -0.31
N ILE A 204 0.42 -2.32 0.40
CA ILE A 204 0.76 -1.97 1.77
C ILE A 204 0.04 -2.91 2.73
N GLU A 205 0.79 -3.52 3.63
CA GLU A 205 0.22 -4.31 4.72
C GLU A 205 0.39 -3.52 6.02
N TYR A 206 -0.70 -3.30 6.73
CA TYR A 206 -0.70 -2.58 7.99
C TYR A 206 -0.61 -3.57 9.15
N GLY A 207 0.21 -3.23 10.14
CA GLY A 207 0.38 -4.07 11.32
C GLY A 207 0.86 -3.26 12.51
N GLU A 208 0.88 -3.88 13.66
CA GLU A 208 1.46 -3.30 14.88
C GLU A 208 2.98 -3.38 14.78
N ASP A 209 3.65 -2.29 15.15
CA ASP A 209 5.11 -2.22 15.13
C ASP A 209 5.59 -1.37 16.31
N ASP A 210 6.66 -1.78 16.95
CA ASP A 210 7.27 -1.04 18.04
C ASP A 210 8.23 0.01 17.49
N CYS A 211 8.09 1.25 17.95
CA CYS A 211 8.97 2.32 17.52
C CYS A 211 9.32 3.26 18.68
N ASP A 212 10.53 3.78 18.67
CA ASP A 212 10.94 4.78 19.64
C ASP A 212 10.24 6.11 19.37
N SER A 213 9.68 6.72 20.40
CA SER A 213 9.14 8.07 20.32
C SER A 213 10.11 9.04 21.01
N ILE A 214 10.34 10.19 20.39
CA ILE A 214 11.24 11.19 20.93
C ILE A 214 10.64 12.59 20.88
N PHE A 215 11.04 13.41 21.83
CA PHE A 215 10.83 14.86 21.81
C PHE A 215 12.12 15.51 21.33
N VAL A 216 12.02 16.42 20.37
CA VAL A 216 13.18 17.05 19.74
C VAL A 216 13.05 18.57 19.86
N ARG A 217 14.14 19.23 20.26
CA ARG A 217 14.21 20.69 20.40
C ARG A 217 14.84 21.30 19.14
N PHE A 218 14.21 22.32 18.59
CA PHE A 218 14.73 23.09 17.45
C PHE A 218 14.95 24.54 17.90
N HIS A 219 16.18 24.96 17.95
CA HIS A 219 16.59 26.31 18.42
C HIS A 219 16.03 27.38 17.47
N VAL A 220 15.36 28.38 18.03
CA VAL A 220 14.85 29.54 17.28
C VAL A 220 16.02 30.36 16.75
N SER A 221 16.01 30.67 15.45
CA SER A 221 17.07 31.48 14.82
C SER A 221 16.57 32.85 14.36
N GLN A 222 15.28 33.00 14.07
CA GLN A 222 14.72 34.30 13.66
C GLN A 222 13.26 34.42 14.13
N ASP A 223 12.93 35.62 14.60
CA ASP A 223 11.59 35.98 15.06
C ASP A 223 11.13 37.24 14.32
N PRO A 224 10.71 37.15 13.07
CA PRO A 224 10.35 38.33 12.28
C PRO A 224 9.13 39.09 12.80
N ASN A 225 8.28 38.46 13.59
CA ASN A 225 7.06 39.07 14.13
C ASN A 225 7.29 39.67 15.55
N GLY A 226 8.49 39.49 16.10
CA GLY A 226 8.84 39.99 17.41
C GLY A 226 8.09 39.40 18.58
N VAL A 227 7.59 38.17 18.39
CA VAL A 227 6.77 37.47 19.41
C VAL A 227 7.54 37.26 20.70
N LEU A 228 8.76 36.78 20.58
CA LEU A 228 9.62 36.51 21.75
C LEU A 228 9.92 37.79 22.51
N ALA A 229 10.31 38.85 21.77
CA ALA A 229 10.64 40.17 22.39
C ALA A 229 9.41 40.75 23.11
N LYS A 230 8.23 40.64 22.50
CA LYS A 230 6.96 41.11 23.07
C LYS A 230 6.66 40.46 24.43
N HIS A 231 7.03 39.18 24.57
CA HIS A 231 6.82 38.42 25.81
C HIS A 231 8.05 38.38 26.74
N GLY A 232 9.12 39.10 26.42
CA GLY A 232 10.32 39.13 27.21
C GLY A 232 11.13 37.83 27.22
N ILE A 233 11.01 37.05 26.15
CA ILE A 233 11.66 35.73 26.01
C ILE A 233 12.95 35.89 25.20
N PRO A 234 14.12 35.47 25.72
CA PRO A 234 15.38 35.57 24.99
C PRO A 234 15.48 34.55 23.87
N MET A 235 15.64 35.02 22.63
CA MET A 235 15.63 34.16 21.43
C MET A 235 16.77 33.11 21.43
N ASP A 236 17.95 33.54 21.93
CA ASP A 236 19.14 32.67 21.99
C ASP A 236 19.01 31.47 22.94
N LYS A 237 17.96 31.47 23.77
CA LYS A 237 17.66 30.37 24.70
C LYS A 237 16.30 29.71 24.44
N THR A 238 15.72 29.90 23.24
CA THR A 238 14.36 29.46 22.94
C THR A 238 14.35 28.37 21.88
N TYR A 239 13.49 27.36 22.12
CA TYR A 239 13.40 26.18 21.29
C TYR A 239 11.93 25.82 21.02
N PHE A 240 11.63 25.39 19.81
CA PHE A 240 10.36 24.68 19.52
C PHE A 240 10.54 23.22 19.89
N VAL A 241 9.54 22.62 20.55
CA VAL A 241 9.55 21.20 20.89
C VAL A 241 8.58 20.47 19.96
N ILE A 242 9.07 19.45 19.29
CA ILE A 242 8.23 18.55 18.48
C ILE A 242 8.34 17.12 19.01
N TRP A 243 7.34 16.32 18.71
CA TRP A 243 7.33 14.90 19.02
C TRP A 243 7.26 14.10 17.72
N THR A 244 7.96 12.98 17.67
CA THR A 244 7.92 12.10 16.50
C THR A 244 8.21 10.65 16.89
N THR A 245 7.56 9.72 16.18
CA THR A 245 7.90 8.30 16.17
C THR A 245 8.69 7.93 14.90
N THR A 246 8.80 8.86 13.95
CA THR A 246 9.46 8.63 12.66
C THR A 246 10.80 9.38 12.64
N THR A 247 11.71 8.92 13.47
CA THR A 247 13.02 9.58 13.72
C THR A 247 13.85 9.73 12.44
N TRP A 248 13.71 8.78 11.51
CA TRP A 248 14.44 8.78 10.24
C TRP A 248 14.01 9.91 9.29
N THR A 249 12.94 10.62 9.59
CA THR A 249 12.51 11.77 8.78
C THR A 249 13.22 13.08 9.17
N LEU A 250 13.90 13.12 10.33
CA LEU A 250 14.57 14.32 10.80
C LEU A 250 15.59 14.90 9.80
N PRO A 251 16.45 14.09 9.13
CA PRO A 251 17.37 14.66 8.14
C PRO A 251 16.70 15.47 7.04
N ALA A 252 15.46 15.10 6.68
CA ALA A 252 14.70 15.75 5.61
C ALA A 252 13.75 16.85 6.12
N ASN A 253 13.87 17.23 7.40
CA ASN A 253 13.01 18.28 7.97
C ASN A 253 13.25 19.62 7.27
N GLU A 254 12.17 20.29 6.87
CA GLU A 254 12.19 21.61 6.21
C GLU A 254 11.30 22.63 6.93
N ALA A 255 10.32 22.17 7.71
CA ALA A 255 9.41 23.06 8.41
C ALA A 255 8.81 22.41 9.66
N ILE A 256 8.49 23.26 10.63
CA ILE A 256 7.63 22.92 11.77
C ILE A 256 6.25 23.50 11.44
N CYS A 257 5.21 22.67 11.56
CA CYS A 257 3.85 23.10 11.27
C CYS A 257 3.08 23.24 12.57
N LEU A 258 2.52 24.42 12.82
CA LEU A 258 1.66 24.72 13.97
C LEU A 258 0.22 24.87 13.52
N ASN A 259 -0.72 24.72 14.44
CA ASN A 259 -2.11 25.10 14.18
C ASN A 259 -2.31 26.54 14.65
N GLY A 260 -2.73 27.41 13.74
CA GLY A 260 -2.91 28.84 14.01
C GLY A 260 -3.98 29.15 15.04
N GLN A 261 -4.90 28.23 15.29
CA GLN A 261 -6.01 28.41 16.24
C GLN A 261 -5.69 27.87 17.64
N PHE A 262 -4.58 27.14 17.79
CA PHE A 262 -4.18 26.60 19.09
C PHE A 262 -3.31 27.59 19.84
N GLU A 263 -3.30 27.45 21.16
CA GLU A 263 -2.46 28.23 22.07
C GLU A 263 -1.17 27.47 22.39
N TYR A 264 -0.07 28.20 22.41
CA TYR A 264 1.25 27.70 22.71
C TYR A 264 1.83 28.48 23.90
N SER A 265 2.49 27.77 24.78
CA SER A 265 3.11 28.36 26.00
C SER A 265 4.60 28.36 25.92
N PHE A 266 5.22 29.32 26.58
CA PHE A 266 6.64 29.37 26.85
C PHE A 266 6.90 28.62 28.15
N VAL A 267 7.53 27.48 28.09
CA VAL A 267 7.85 26.65 29.26
C VAL A 267 9.31 26.82 29.59
N LYS A 268 9.59 27.42 30.74
CA LYS A 268 10.95 27.65 31.25
C LYS A 268 11.43 26.41 31.99
N ILE A 269 12.59 25.91 31.60
CA ILE A 269 13.25 24.76 32.22
C ILE A 269 14.72 25.20 32.43
N GLY A 270 15.09 25.43 33.69
CA GLY A 270 16.38 26.05 33.99
C GLY A 270 16.44 27.47 33.46
N ASP A 271 17.36 27.74 32.53
CA ASP A 271 17.51 29.07 31.90
C ASP A 271 17.06 29.06 30.42
N GLU A 272 16.45 27.97 29.94
CA GLU A 272 15.97 27.82 28.55
C GLU A 272 14.44 27.87 28.48
N PHE A 273 13.92 28.27 27.33
CA PHE A 273 12.49 28.42 27.06
C PHE A 273 12.08 27.45 25.94
N HIS A 274 10.96 26.77 26.13
CA HIS A 274 10.47 25.72 25.23
C HIS A 274 9.06 26.07 24.78
N ILE A 275 8.85 26.23 23.47
CA ILE A 275 7.54 26.52 22.88
C ILE A 275 6.85 25.19 22.58
N MET A 276 5.68 24.98 23.18
CA MET A 276 4.85 23.78 22.94
C MET A 276 3.38 24.11 23.16
N ALA A 277 2.50 23.29 22.61
CA ALA A 277 1.05 23.50 22.76
C ALA A 277 0.67 23.49 24.24
N THR A 278 -0.09 24.48 24.66
CA THR A 278 -0.45 24.70 26.08
C THR A 278 -1.08 23.46 26.72
N GLU A 279 -2.01 22.81 25.99
CA GLU A 279 -2.70 21.60 26.47
C GLU A 279 -1.76 20.42 26.69
N LEU A 280 -0.61 20.41 26.03
CA LEU A 280 0.31 19.29 26.07
C LEU A 280 1.47 19.49 27.05
N VAL A 281 1.62 20.66 27.65
CA VAL A 281 2.75 20.97 28.53
C VAL A 281 2.92 19.88 29.60
N LYS A 282 1.86 19.59 30.37
CA LYS A 282 1.95 18.61 31.44
C LYS A 282 2.36 17.22 30.92
N SER A 283 1.72 16.75 29.88
CA SER A 283 2.00 15.40 29.33
C SER A 283 3.42 15.28 28.78
N VAL A 284 3.93 16.35 28.15
CA VAL A 284 5.31 16.39 27.63
C VAL A 284 6.32 16.39 28.79
N MET A 285 6.06 17.19 29.81
CA MET A 285 6.95 17.26 30.98
C MET A 285 6.98 15.92 31.72
N ASP A 286 5.81 15.31 31.93
CA ASP A 286 5.72 13.98 32.56
C ASP A 286 6.49 12.93 31.75
N ALA A 287 6.31 12.92 30.43
CA ALA A 287 6.98 11.96 29.54
C ALA A 287 8.50 12.16 29.49
N CYS A 288 8.94 13.40 29.66
CA CYS A 288 10.38 13.75 29.71
C CYS A 288 10.98 13.64 31.13
N HIS A 289 10.17 13.29 32.13
CA HIS A 289 10.57 13.20 33.54
C HIS A 289 11.13 14.53 34.07
N ILE A 290 10.52 15.67 33.64
CA ILE A 290 10.89 17.01 34.05
C ILE A 290 9.86 17.51 35.07
N GLU A 291 10.29 17.58 36.33
CA GLU A 291 9.42 18.02 37.45
C GLU A 291 9.49 19.54 37.69
N ASN A 292 10.64 20.13 37.41
CA ASN A 292 10.89 21.56 37.72
C ASN A 292 10.79 22.38 36.42
N TYR A 293 9.63 22.97 36.18
CA TYR A 293 9.37 23.86 35.04
C TYR A 293 8.37 24.95 35.43
N GLU A 294 8.34 26.02 34.67
CA GLU A 294 7.42 27.16 34.89
C GLU A 294 6.85 27.58 33.53
N ILE A 295 5.54 27.83 33.49
CA ILE A 295 4.90 28.45 32.32
C ILE A 295 5.03 29.96 32.48
N VAL A 296 5.66 30.63 31.52
CA VAL A 296 5.98 32.05 31.57
C VAL A 296 5.05 32.84 30.65
N GLY A 297 4.37 33.83 31.23
CA GLY A 297 3.47 34.72 30.48
C GLY A 297 2.15 34.06 30.09
N GLU A 298 1.42 34.73 29.23
CA GLU A 298 0.14 34.22 28.70
C GLU A 298 0.39 33.36 27.46
N PRO A 299 -0.47 32.39 27.21
CA PRO A 299 -0.39 31.59 25.96
C PRO A 299 -0.49 32.47 24.71
N VAL A 300 0.16 32.06 23.64
CA VAL A 300 0.24 32.78 22.37
C VAL A 300 -0.39 31.95 21.26
N SER A 301 -1.21 32.58 20.44
CA SER A 301 -1.81 31.91 19.28
C SER A 301 -0.72 31.37 18.34
N GLY A 302 -0.90 30.16 17.86
CA GLY A 302 0.02 29.57 16.86
C GLY A 302 0.22 30.45 15.63
N ALA A 303 -0.78 31.26 15.28
CA ALA A 303 -0.69 32.18 14.13
C ALA A 303 0.42 33.23 14.29
N GLU A 304 0.74 33.62 15.52
CA GLU A 304 1.79 34.62 15.76
C GLU A 304 3.20 34.12 15.43
N PHE A 305 3.41 32.80 15.49
CA PHE A 305 4.72 32.20 15.22
C PHE A 305 4.98 31.96 13.72
N GLU A 306 4.03 32.27 12.85
CA GLU A 306 4.20 32.03 11.41
C GLU A 306 5.42 32.77 10.86
N LEU A 307 6.18 32.10 9.99
CA LEU A 307 7.41 32.58 9.35
C LEU A 307 8.62 32.72 10.28
N MET A 308 8.51 32.36 11.56
CA MET A 308 9.70 32.20 12.40
C MET A 308 10.63 31.17 11.78
N ARG A 309 11.91 31.26 12.14
CA ARG A 309 12.90 30.29 11.67
C ARG A 309 13.57 29.58 12.85
N TYR A 310 14.07 28.39 12.54
CA TYR A 310 14.79 27.60 13.52
C TYR A 310 15.98 26.90 12.88
N ASN A 311 17.00 26.60 13.68
CA ASN A 311 18.14 25.81 13.23
C ASN A 311 17.79 24.33 13.25
N HIS A 312 18.16 23.63 12.18
CA HIS A 312 18.02 22.18 12.11
C HIS A 312 18.87 21.52 13.21
N VAL A 313 18.41 20.41 13.77
CA VAL A 313 19.01 19.77 14.96
C VAL A 313 20.50 19.43 14.77
N TYR A 314 20.89 18.97 13.57
CA TYR A 314 22.25 18.53 13.30
C TYR A 314 22.76 18.82 11.88
N LEU A 315 21.97 19.47 11.06
CA LEU A 315 22.41 19.88 9.72
C LEU A 315 22.56 21.40 9.67
N PRO A 316 23.53 21.92 8.90
CA PRO A 316 23.74 23.38 8.79
C PRO A 316 22.70 24.01 7.86
N LYS A 317 21.45 24.01 8.29
CA LYS A 317 20.34 24.63 7.56
C LYS A 317 19.28 25.14 8.53
N GLU A 318 18.49 26.10 8.07
CA GLU A 318 17.33 26.62 8.81
C GLU A 318 16.03 26.05 8.22
N GLY A 319 15.02 25.90 9.07
CA GLY A 319 13.66 25.55 8.68
C GLY A 319 12.69 26.68 8.98
N TRP A 320 11.47 26.55 8.46
CA TRP A 320 10.40 27.52 8.61
C TRP A 320 9.32 27.03 9.57
N VAL A 321 8.70 27.98 10.29
CA VAL A 321 7.46 27.71 11.00
C VAL A 321 6.32 28.09 10.04
N ILE A 322 5.44 27.13 9.78
CA ILE A 322 4.29 27.28 8.88
C ILE A 322 2.99 26.88 9.61
N LEU A 323 1.84 27.26 9.05
CA LEU A 323 0.56 26.94 9.67
C LEU A 323 -0.17 25.83 8.89
N GLY A 324 -0.94 25.02 9.63
CA GLY A 324 -1.78 23.97 9.01
C GLY A 324 -2.87 23.47 9.95
N ASP A 325 -4.07 23.49 9.45
CA ASP A 325 -5.28 23.08 10.22
C ASP A 325 -5.32 21.59 10.55
N HIS A 326 -4.48 20.79 9.86
CA HIS A 326 -4.36 19.34 10.10
C HIS A 326 -3.58 19.01 11.38
N VAL A 327 -2.94 19.98 12.02
CA VAL A 327 -2.20 19.78 13.27
C VAL A 327 -3.23 19.71 14.42
N THR A 328 -3.12 18.67 15.18
CA THR A 328 -4.09 18.41 16.26
C THR A 328 -3.39 18.21 17.60
N UNK A 329 -4.04 18.40 18.58
CA UNK A 329 -3.58 18.22 19.92
C UNK A 329 -3.72 16.80 20.41
N UNK A 330 -4.48 16.00 19.68
CA UNK A 330 -4.70 14.65 20.04
C UNK A 330 -3.54 13.74 19.86
N UNK A 331 -2.77 13.99 19.16
CA UNK A 331 -1.57 13.21 19.02
C UNK A 331 -0.45 13.87 19.79
N UNK A 332 -0.03 13.45 20.60
CA UNK A 332 0.99 13.94 21.41
C UNK A 332 1.96 14.87 20.74
N UNK A 333 1.72 15.25 19.95
CA UNK A 333 2.67 16.03 19.26
C UNK A 333 2.54 17.48 19.45
N UNK A 334 3.29 17.83 19.87
CA UNK A 334 3.42 19.25 19.89
C UNK A 334 3.26 19.70 18.51
N UNK A 335 2.48 19.58 18.10
CA UNK A 335 2.09 20.12 16.92
C UNK A 335 3.17 20.42 15.96
N UNK A 336 4.01 20.00 16.11
CA UNK A 336 4.98 20.30 15.18
C UNK A 336 5.11 19.17 14.27
N UNK A 337 4.87 19.34 13.41
CA UNK A 337 5.03 18.36 12.41
C UNK A 337 6.27 18.68 11.66
N UNK A 338 6.96 17.97 11.52
CA UNK A 338 8.14 18.13 10.79
C UNK A 338 7.78 18.00 9.34
N UNK A 339 7.71 18.72 8.81
CA UNK A 339 7.48 18.78 7.42
C UNK A 339 8.71 18.35 6.76
N UNK A 340 8.71 17.41 6.45
CA UNK A 340 9.68 16.84 5.64
C UNK A 340 9.19 16.95 4.26
N UNK A 341 9.84 17.28 3.67
CA UNK A 341 9.48 17.52 2.33
C UNK A 341 8.98 16.34 1.58
N UNK A 342 9.12 15.50 1.96
CA UNK A 342 8.70 14.36 1.26
C UNK A 342 8.02 13.32 2.07
N UNK A 343 7.98 13.57 3.08
CA UNK A 343 7.51 12.54 3.89
C UNK A 343 6.00 12.55 4.11
N ARG A 344 5.34 13.58 3.93
CA ARG A 344 3.87 13.55 4.26
C ARG A 344 3.05 14.32 3.23
N ARG A 345 2.01 13.71 2.69
CA ARG A 345 1.01 14.30 1.79
C ARG A 345 0.38 15.53 2.48
N GLY A 346 0.14 16.56 1.69
CA GLY A 346 -0.56 17.77 2.11
C GLY A 346 0.32 18.91 2.62
N ARG A 347 1.57 18.64 2.97
CA ARG A 347 2.48 19.69 3.48
C ARG A 347 3.25 20.39 2.37
N LEU A 348 3.50 19.72 1.27
CA LEU A 348 4.21 20.31 0.11
C LEU A 348 3.44 21.48 -0.54
N GLN A 349 2.12 21.48 -0.40
CA GLN A 349 1.27 22.53 -0.99
C GLN A 349 1.28 23.85 -0.23
N ARG A 350 1.80 23.85 1.00
CA ARG A 350 1.75 25.04 1.86
C ARG A 350 3.11 25.71 2.11
N LEU A 351 4.19 25.13 1.58
CA LEU A 351 5.48 25.83 1.60
C LEU A 351 5.41 26.97 0.59
N PRO A 352 5.79 28.19 0.95
CA PRO A 352 5.82 29.30 0.01
C PRO A 352 6.71 28.97 -1.20
N GLU A 353 6.42 29.55 -2.33
CA GLU A 353 7.15 29.36 -3.59
C GLU A 353 8.67 29.68 -3.51
N VAL A 354 9.14 30.11 -2.35
CA VAL A 354 10.54 30.37 -2.06
C VAL A 354 11.42 29.11 -2.18
N SER A 355 10.81 27.93 -2.29
CA SER A 355 11.57 26.67 -2.42
C SER A 355 11.93 26.31 -3.86
N ALA A 356 11.97 27.28 -4.77
CA ALA A 356 12.45 27.06 -6.14
C ALA A 356 13.94 26.65 -6.22
N GLY A 357 14.56 26.41 -5.06
CA GLY A 357 15.92 25.92 -4.95
C GLY A 357 16.03 24.46 -4.53
N ALA A 358 15.03 23.62 -4.83
CA ALA A 358 15.17 22.19 -4.62
C ALA A 358 16.18 21.63 -5.60
N HIS A 359 17.44 21.79 -5.27
CA HIS A 359 18.54 21.30 -6.08
C HIS A 359 18.52 19.79 -6.17
N HIS A 360 18.67 19.30 -7.38
CA HIS A 360 19.02 17.94 -7.69
C HIS A 360 20.16 17.47 -6.78
N ARG A 361 19.87 16.63 -5.80
CA ARG A 361 20.93 15.98 -5.05
C ARG A 361 21.37 14.71 -5.79
N PRO A 362 22.67 14.48 -5.90
CA PRO A 362 23.14 13.26 -6.56
C PRO A 362 22.69 12.01 -5.82
N ARG A 363 22.46 10.96 -6.58
CA ARG A 363 22.06 9.63 -6.08
C ARG A 363 23.20 9.02 -5.26
N GLY A 364 23.24 9.32 -3.97
CA GLY A 364 24.14 8.66 -3.06
C GLY A 364 23.39 7.60 -2.25
N ARG A 365 24.00 6.46 -2.09
CA ARG A 365 23.50 5.44 -1.16
C ARG A 365 23.71 5.94 0.27
N TRP A 366 22.63 6.22 0.97
CA TRP A 366 22.73 6.50 2.40
C TRP A 366 22.71 5.18 3.15
N ARG A 367 23.84 4.84 3.74
CA ARG A 367 23.89 3.85 4.81
C ARG A 367 23.79 4.62 6.11
N LEU A 368 22.75 4.36 6.88
CA LEU A 368 22.77 4.72 8.30
C LEU A 368 23.87 3.85 8.93
N SER A 369 24.98 4.46 9.26
CA SER A 369 26.02 3.77 10.01
C SER A 369 25.54 3.51 11.42
N ASP A 370 25.77 2.30 11.90
CA ASP A 370 25.55 1.89 13.28
C ASP A 370 26.45 2.69 14.23
N ARG A 371 26.14 3.95 14.44
CA ARG A 371 26.76 4.74 15.50
C ARG A 371 25.71 5.48 16.31
N ALA A 372 24.91 4.69 17.02
CA ALA A 372 24.20 5.16 18.18
C ALA A 372 24.71 4.32 19.36
N GLY A 373 25.88 4.63 19.81
CA GLY A 373 26.48 4.00 20.97
C GLY A 373 27.47 4.96 21.62
N ARG A 374 26.98 5.65 22.62
CA ARG A 374 27.52 6.31 23.79
C ARG A 374 26.85 7.63 24.03
#